data_f88231a3dbf3645386092173b1cf108c
#
_entry.id   f88231a3dbf3645386092173b1cf108c
#
_cell.length_a   1.000
_cell.length_b   1.000
_cell.length_c   1.000
_cell.angle_alpha   90.00
_cell.angle_beta   90.00
_cell.angle_gamma   90.00
#
_symmetry.space_group_name_H-M   'P 1'
#
loop_
_entity.id
_entity.type
_entity.pdbx_description
1 polymer ?
#
loop_
_entity_poly.entity_id
_entity_poly.type
_entity_poly.pdbx_seq_one_letter_code
_entity_poly.pdbx_strand_id
1 'polypeptide(L)'
;GERVGAAVNGSEDLAFEQDYVPWTAYGHSKLANALCSLELARRLSGTSTTSNSVHPGVINTNLGRHMPWYMQWGGKLFGWAFMKTTEEGAATQTYVATNPGLVGVNGVYFVDCNPDPGGTPHMQDAAMARRLWQVSEELTRDYLPAAATGVSAPA
;
A
#
# COMPACT_ATOMS: atom_id res chain seq x y z
N GLY A 1 13.82 6.87 -7.17
CA GLY A 1 12.84 6.13 -8.01
C GLY A 1 13.40 4.81 -8.54
N GLU A 2 14.63 4.78 -9.04
CA GLU A 2 15.23 3.56 -9.64
C GLU A 2 15.49 2.44 -8.62
N ARG A 3 15.87 2.78 -7.39
CA ARG A 3 16.16 1.78 -6.35
C ARG A 3 14.91 1.05 -5.82
N VAL A 4 13.76 1.69 -5.85
CA VAL A 4 12.49 1.08 -5.43
C VAL A 4 12.04 0.01 -6.44
N GLY A 5 12.22 0.28 -7.75
CA GLY A 5 11.95 -0.71 -8.80
C GLY A 5 12.89 -1.92 -8.76
N ALA A 6 14.17 -1.71 -8.43
CA ALA A 6 15.16 -2.77 -8.38
C ALA A 6 14.92 -3.78 -7.24
N ALA A 7 14.46 -3.34 -6.08
CA ALA A 7 14.23 -4.23 -4.94
C ALA A 7 12.95 -5.08 -5.08
N VAL A 8 11.93 -4.59 -5.79
CA VAL A 8 10.74 -5.39 -6.10
C VAL A 8 10.97 -6.26 -7.35
N ASN A 9 11.82 -5.82 -8.28
CA ASN A 9 12.24 -6.59 -9.46
C ASN A 9 13.31 -7.64 -9.16
N GLY A 10 14.19 -7.37 -8.19
CA GLY A 10 15.20 -8.32 -7.72
C GLY A 10 14.72 -8.98 -6.44
N SER A 11 13.71 -9.83 -6.51
CA SER A 11 13.04 -10.55 -5.43
C SER A 11 13.96 -11.27 -4.41
N GLU A 12 15.22 -10.93 -4.35
CA GLU A 12 16.24 -11.66 -3.61
C GLU A 12 16.47 -11.12 -2.19
N ASP A 13 16.02 -9.88 -1.87
CA ASP A 13 16.19 -9.31 -0.52
C ASP A 13 14.94 -8.55 -0.03
N LEU A 14 13.79 -9.23 -0.01
CA LEU A 14 12.55 -8.67 0.56
C LEU A 14 12.67 -8.43 2.08
N ALA A 15 13.58 -9.12 2.73
CA ALA A 15 13.86 -8.98 4.17
C ALA A 15 14.86 -7.87 4.48
N PHE A 16 15.49 -7.25 3.48
CA PHE A 16 16.54 -6.24 3.66
C PHE A 16 17.73 -6.74 4.50
N GLU A 17 18.17 -7.97 4.26
CA GLU A 17 19.27 -8.58 5.00
C GLU A 17 20.63 -8.00 4.64
N GLN A 18 20.79 -7.46 3.41
CA GLN A 18 22.05 -6.93 2.91
C GLN A 18 22.24 -5.44 3.19
N ASP A 19 21.20 -4.61 2.95
CA ASP A 19 21.26 -3.15 3.08
C ASP A 19 19.95 -2.59 3.65
N TYR A 20 19.84 -2.54 4.97
CA TYR A 20 18.67 -1.97 5.63
C TYR A 20 18.75 -0.45 5.74
N VAL A 21 17.96 0.25 4.92
CA VAL A 21 17.71 1.69 5.06
C VAL A 21 16.25 1.89 5.48
N PRO A 22 15.97 2.39 6.70
CA PRO A 22 14.61 2.44 7.24
C PRO A 22 13.58 3.12 6.33
N TRP A 23 13.94 4.23 5.70
CA TRP A 23 13.04 4.96 4.78
C TRP A 23 12.77 4.18 3.49
N THR A 24 13.77 3.50 2.97
CA THR A 24 13.63 2.65 1.79
C THR A 24 12.72 1.46 2.10
N ALA A 25 12.98 0.78 3.22
CA ALA A 25 12.18 -0.35 3.68
C ALA A 25 10.71 0.06 3.91
N TYR A 26 10.48 1.21 4.53
CA TYR A 26 9.14 1.76 4.70
C TYR A 26 8.46 2.03 3.35
N GLY A 27 9.15 2.71 2.42
CA GLY A 27 8.63 2.98 1.08
C GLY A 27 8.26 1.71 0.31
N HIS A 28 9.12 0.68 0.38
CA HIS A 28 8.85 -0.63 -0.23
C HIS A 28 7.64 -1.32 0.39
N SER A 29 7.49 -1.27 1.71
CA SER A 29 6.32 -1.87 2.38
C SER A 29 5.01 -1.20 1.93
N LYS A 30 5.02 0.12 1.71
CA LYS A 30 3.84 0.85 1.23
C LYS A 30 3.55 0.58 -0.24
N LEU A 31 4.58 0.49 -1.07
CA LEU A 31 4.43 0.06 -2.46
C LEU A 31 3.87 -1.36 -2.54
N ALA A 32 4.38 -2.28 -1.72
CA ALA A 32 3.88 -3.65 -1.66
C ALA A 32 2.38 -3.70 -1.31
N ASN A 33 1.91 -2.88 -0.36
CA ASN A 33 0.49 -2.81 -0.03
C ASN A 33 -0.37 -2.35 -1.23
N ALA A 34 0.09 -1.35 -2.00
CA ALA A 34 -0.62 -0.88 -3.18
C ALA A 34 -0.65 -1.95 -4.29
N LEU A 35 0.47 -2.63 -4.53
CA LEU A 35 0.57 -3.72 -5.51
C LEU A 35 -0.28 -4.94 -5.11
N CYS A 36 -0.32 -5.30 -3.83
CA CYS A 36 -1.21 -6.35 -3.34
C CYS A 36 -2.68 -5.98 -3.57
N SER A 37 -3.07 -4.73 -3.33
CA SER A 37 -4.43 -4.25 -3.61
C SER A 37 -4.76 -4.32 -5.10
N LEU A 38 -3.83 -3.94 -5.97
CA LEU A 38 -3.98 -4.00 -7.43
C LEU A 38 -4.18 -5.44 -7.93
N GLU A 39 -3.36 -6.38 -7.47
CA GLU A 39 -3.50 -7.79 -7.85
C GLU A 39 -4.76 -8.42 -7.27
N LEU A 40 -5.13 -8.08 -6.03
CA LEU A 40 -6.37 -8.53 -5.42
C LEU A 40 -7.58 -8.02 -6.20
N ALA A 41 -7.58 -6.76 -6.64
CA ALA A 41 -8.62 -6.21 -7.48
C ALA A 41 -8.81 -7.01 -8.78
N ARG A 42 -7.70 -7.39 -9.43
CA ARG A 42 -7.72 -8.23 -10.62
C ARG A 42 -8.30 -9.62 -10.34
N ARG A 43 -7.93 -10.23 -9.22
CA ARG A 43 -8.42 -11.57 -8.81
C ARG A 43 -9.90 -11.55 -8.44
N LEU A 44 -10.40 -10.45 -7.93
CA LEU A 44 -11.81 -10.26 -7.59
C LEU A 44 -12.68 -9.84 -8.79
N SER A 45 -12.09 -9.69 -9.97
CA SER A 45 -12.82 -9.33 -11.18
C SER A 45 -13.97 -10.31 -11.45
N GLY A 46 -15.14 -9.78 -11.74
CA GLY A 46 -16.37 -10.57 -11.94
C GLY A 46 -17.13 -10.91 -10.66
N THR A 47 -16.64 -10.49 -9.49
CA THR A 47 -17.39 -10.58 -8.23
C THR A 47 -17.94 -9.22 -7.81
N SER A 48 -18.75 -9.18 -6.75
CA SER A 48 -19.23 -7.93 -6.14
C SER A 48 -18.23 -7.30 -5.16
N THR A 49 -17.09 -7.96 -4.93
CA THR A 49 -16.07 -7.49 -4.00
C THR A 49 -15.03 -6.66 -4.74
N THR A 50 -14.60 -5.56 -4.15
CA THR A 50 -13.58 -4.66 -4.71
C THR A 50 -12.40 -4.50 -3.77
N SER A 51 -11.23 -4.18 -4.31
CA SER A 51 -10.03 -3.85 -3.56
C SER A 51 -9.47 -2.52 -4.06
N ASN A 52 -9.37 -1.55 -3.17
CA ASN A 52 -8.80 -0.23 -3.46
C ASN A 52 -7.76 0.11 -2.40
N SER A 53 -6.78 0.91 -2.76
CA SER A 53 -5.76 1.39 -1.83
C SER A 53 -5.96 2.87 -1.52
N VAL A 54 -5.63 3.30 -0.29
CA VAL A 54 -5.84 4.67 0.16
C VAL A 54 -4.59 5.25 0.78
N HIS A 55 -4.35 6.53 0.54
CA HIS A 55 -3.35 7.34 1.24
C HIS A 55 -4.06 8.23 2.26
N PRO A 56 -3.84 8.01 3.55
CA PRO A 56 -4.51 8.79 4.59
C PRO A 56 -3.93 10.20 4.75
N GLY A 57 -2.85 10.54 4.05
CA GLY A 57 -2.08 11.74 4.28
C GLY A 57 -1.06 11.59 5.42
N VAL A 58 -0.37 12.69 5.73
CA VAL A 58 0.55 12.75 6.88
C VAL A 58 -0.27 13.11 8.11
N ILE A 59 -0.53 12.12 8.95
CA ILE A 59 -1.35 12.26 10.15
C ILE A 59 -0.43 12.48 11.35
N ASN A 60 -0.84 13.35 12.25
CA ASN A 60 -0.15 13.55 13.54
C ASN A 60 -0.40 12.32 14.44
N THR A 61 0.45 11.33 14.29
CA THR A 61 0.43 10.10 15.11
C THR A 61 1.74 9.93 15.87
N ASN A 62 1.77 9.00 16.81
CA ASN A 62 3.00 8.65 17.56
C ASN A 62 4.11 8.01 16.70
N LEU A 63 3.94 7.94 15.38
CA LEU A 63 4.94 7.42 14.47
C LEU A 63 6.24 8.23 14.50
N GLY A 64 6.14 9.54 14.76
CA GLY A 64 7.29 10.45 14.86
C GLY A 64 8.19 10.24 16.08
N ARG A 65 7.82 9.40 17.05
CA ARG A 65 8.62 9.20 18.30
C ARG A 65 10.02 8.59 18.04
N HIS A 66 10.21 7.92 16.92
CA HIS A 66 11.49 7.33 16.52
C HIS A 66 12.30 8.23 15.59
N MET A 67 11.80 9.42 15.26
CA MET A 67 12.54 10.40 14.45
C MET A 67 13.61 11.11 15.30
N PRO A 68 14.71 11.61 14.70
CA PRO A 68 15.68 12.47 15.37
C PRO A 68 15.02 13.66 16.07
N TRP A 69 15.55 14.06 17.20
CA TRP A 69 14.97 15.09 18.06
C TRP A 69 14.68 16.42 17.34
N TYR A 70 15.55 16.81 16.39
CA TYR A 70 15.37 18.04 15.59
C TYR A 70 14.16 17.96 14.66
N MET A 71 13.84 16.76 14.12
CA MET A 71 12.62 16.55 13.32
C MET A 71 11.37 16.52 14.20
N GLN A 72 11.47 15.97 15.40
CA GLN A 72 10.37 16.04 16.38
C GLN A 72 10.05 17.48 16.78
N TRP A 73 11.07 18.32 16.99
CA TRP A 73 10.90 19.74 17.30
C TRP A 73 10.31 20.52 16.10
N GLY A 74 10.81 20.29 14.90
CA GLY A 74 10.26 20.86 13.66
C GLY A 74 8.79 20.46 13.46
N GLY A 75 8.47 19.18 13.69
CA GLY A 75 7.10 18.68 13.64
C GLY A 75 6.16 19.31 14.68
N LYS A 76 6.65 19.59 15.90
CA LYS A 76 5.88 20.31 16.91
C LYS A 76 5.66 21.79 16.56
N LEU A 77 6.62 22.44 15.93
CA LEU A 77 6.55 23.87 15.64
C LEU A 77 5.71 24.17 14.37
N PHE A 78 5.77 23.30 13.37
CA PHE A 78 5.14 23.50 12.05
C PHE A 78 4.15 22.40 11.68
N GLY A 79 4.09 21.30 12.43
CA GLY A 79 3.27 20.14 12.10
C GLY A 79 1.77 20.44 12.03
N TRP A 80 1.30 21.39 12.83
CA TRP A 80 -0.10 21.84 12.82
C TRP A 80 -0.54 22.42 11.46
N ALA A 81 0.40 22.93 10.68
CA ALA A 81 0.10 23.53 9.36
C ALA A 81 0.11 22.50 8.21
N PHE A 82 0.74 21.31 8.42
CA PHE A 82 0.96 20.32 7.37
C PHE A 82 0.46 18.92 7.71
N MET A 83 0.14 18.65 8.98
CA MET A 83 -0.35 17.34 9.42
C MET A 83 -1.87 17.35 9.53
N LYS A 84 -2.48 16.33 8.99
CA LYS A 84 -3.91 16.08 9.14
C LYS A 84 -4.27 15.67 10.56
N THR A 85 -5.47 16.00 10.99
CA THR A 85 -6.07 15.43 12.21
C THR A 85 -6.38 13.94 11.99
N THR A 86 -6.71 13.23 13.05
CA THR A 86 -7.11 11.81 12.95
C THR A 86 -8.37 11.65 12.12
N GLU A 87 -9.33 12.58 12.27
CA GLU A 87 -10.60 12.62 11.54
C GLU A 87 -10.38 12.86 10.05
N GLU A 88 -9.53 13.83 9.70
CA GLU A 88 -9.14 14.10 8.31
C GLU A 88 -8.38 12.92 7.69
N GLY A 89 -7.54 12.25 8.49
CA GLY A 89 -6.85 11.03 8.07
C GLY A 89 -7.79 9.87 7.81
N ALA A 90 -8.90 9.76 8.55
CA ALA A 90 -9.91 8.73 8.35
C ALA A 90 -10.89 9.03 7.20
N ALA A 91 -10.93 10.27 6.70
CA ALA A 91 -11.93 10.69 5.72
C ALA A 91 -11.85 9.88 4.42
N THR A 92 -10.66 9.65 3.88
CA THR A 92 -10.49 8.91 2.62
C THR A 92 -10.91 7.45 2.76
N GLN A 93 -10.58 6.77 3.85
CA GLN A 93 -11.00 5.39 4.11
C GLN A 93 -12.52 5.30 4.23
N THR A 94 -13.12 6.21 4.99
CA THR A 94 -14.58 6.29 5.17
C THR A 94 -15.26 6.54 3.82
N TYR A 95 -14.78 7.51 3.05
CA TYR A 95 -15.30 7.83 1.73
C TYR A 95 -15.27 6.61 0.80
N VAL A 96 -14.13 5.92 0.70
CA VAL A 96 -13.99 4.75 -0.18
C VAL A 96 -14.89 3.59 0.27
N ALA A 97 -15.09 3.42 1.58
CA ALA A 97 -15.90 2.33 2.13
C ALA A 97 -17.40 2.58 2.03
N THR A 98 -17.86 3.84 2.02
CA THR A 98 -19.28 4.15 2.24
C THR A 98 -19.93 4.93 1.10
N ASN A 99 -19.16 5.49 0.15
CA ASN A 99 -19.74 6.29 -0.93
C ASN A 99 -20.42 5.41 -1.97
N PRO A 100 -21.76 5.54 -2.17
CA PRO A 100 -22.48 4.75 -3.18
C PRO A 100 -21.98 4.97 -4.61
N GLY A 101 -21.41 6.15 -4.91
CA GLY A 101 -20.81 6.45 -6.21
C GLY A 101 -19.58 5.63 -6.56
N LEU A 102 -19.03 4.89 -5.59
CA LEU A 102 -17.85 4.03 -5.77
C LEU A 102 -18.21 2.53 -5.90
N VAL A 103 -19.50 2.20 -6.00
CA VAL A 103 -19.91 0.80 -6.23
C VAL A 103 -19.29 0.29 -7.52
N GLY A 104 -18.55 -0.83 -7.42
CA GLY A 104 -17.82 -1.43 -8.55
C GLY A 104 -16.48 -0.77 -8.91
N VAL A 105 -16.09 0.33 -8.26
CA VAL A 105 -14.77 0.91 -8.43
C VAL A 105 -13.73 -0.01 -7.80
N ASN A 106 -12.76 -0.47 -8.61
CA ASN A 106 -11.86 -1.56 -8.23
C ASN A 106 -10.43 -1.29 -8.74
N GLY A 107 -9.42 -1.56 -7.92
CA GLY A 107 -8.01 -1.39 -8.28
C GLY A 107 -7.53 0.07 -8.31
N VAL A 108 -8.25 0.97 -7.66
CA VAL A 108 -7.94 2.41 -7.68
C VAL A 108 -7.19 2.82 -6.40
N TYR A 109 -6.24 3.72 -6.57
CA TYR A 109 -5.56 4.40 -5.47
C TYR A 109 -6.23 5.75 -5.20
N PHE A 110 -6.56 6.02 -3.93
CA PHE A 110 -7.26 7.23 -3.51
C PHE A 110 -6.39 8.09 -2.60
N VAL A 111 -6.39 9.39 -2.87
CA VAL A 111 -5.78 10.43 -2.04
C VAL A 111 -6.80 11.54 -1.83
N ASP A 112 -7.00 11.96 -0.59
CA ASP A 112 -7.90 13.08 -0.25
C ASP A 112 -9.31 12.94 -0.85
N CYS A 113 -9.89 11.75 -0.71
CA CYS A 113 -11.20 11.37 -1.24
C CYS A 113 -11.33 11.44 -2.78
N ASN A 114 -10.22 11.46 -3.49
CA ASN A 114 -10.20 11.47 -4.96
C ASN A 114 -9.38 10.31 -5.51
N PRO A 115 -9.76 9.75 -6.66
CA PRO A 115 -8.88 8.87 -7.40
C PRO A 115 -7.59 9.61 -7.77
N ASP A 116 -6.46 9.01 -7.47
CA ASP A 116 -5.15 9.55 -7.85
C ASP A 116 -4.46 8.63 -8.85
N PRO A 117 -4.50 8.96 -10.15
CA PRO A 117 -3.75 8.22 -11.16
C PRO A 117 -2.24 8.49 -11.09
N GLY A 118 -1.84 9.49 -10.29
CA GLY A 118 -0.48 10.01 -10.22
C GLY A 118 0.43 9.36 -9.19
N GLY A 119 0.01 8.28 -8.53
CA GLY A 119 0.91 7.47 -7.71
C GLY A 119 2.20 7.15 -8.49
N THR A 120 3.20 6.55 -7.89
CA THR A 120 4.39 6.18 -8.66
C THR A 120 4.02 5.20 -9.78
N PRO A 121 4.65 5.25 -10.96
CA PRO A 121 4.38 4.30 -12.06
C PRO A 121 4.41 2.84 -11.62
N HIS A 122 5.24 2.52 -10.61
CA HIS A 122 5.34 1.18 -10.03
C HIS A 122 4.05 0.72 -9.33
N MET A 123 3.23 1.63 -8.82
CA MET A 123 1.96 1.25 -8.16
C MET A 123 0.91 0.70 -9.13
N GLN A 124 1.10 0.92 -10.44
CA GLN A 124 0.22 0.44 -11.51
C GLN A 124 0.86 -0.69 -12.33
N ASP A 125 2.03 -1.18 -11.94
CA ASP A 125 2.72 -2.26 -12.63
C ASP A 125 2.08 -3.62 -12.29
N ALA A 126 1.24 -4.09 -13.20
CA ALA A 126 0.54 -5.37 -13.06
C ALA A 126 1.47 -6.59 -13.06
N ALA A 127 2.63 -6.52 -13.71
CA ALA A 127 3.60 -7.61 -13.69
C ALA A 127 4.27 -7.72 -12.32
N MET A 128 4.68 -6.58 -11.77
CA MET A 128 5.24 -6.47 -10.42
C MET A 128 4.22 -6.91 -9.36
N ALA A 129 2.95 -6.51 -9.50
CA ALA A 129 1.87 -6.89 -8.59
C ALA A 129 1.66 -8.42 -8.57
N ARG A 130 1.61 -9.06 -9.74
CA ARG A 130 1.50 -10.52 -9.85
C ARG A 130 2.70 -11.24 -9.24
N ARG A 131 3.91 -10.75 -9.50
CA ARG A 131 5.14 -11.36 -8.96
C ARG A 131 5.18 -11.27 -7.43
N LEU A 132 4.87 -10.09 -6.87
CA LEU A 132 4.81 -9.90 -5.44
C LEU A 132 3.77 -10.83 -4.78
N TRP A 133 2.61 -10.97 -5.41
CA TRP A 133 1.57 -11.89 -4.91
C TRP A 133 2.05 -13.34 -4.87
N GLN A 134 2.69 -13.84 -5.94
CA GLN A 134 3.23 -15.19 -5.99
C GLN A 134 4.26 -15.45 -4.89
N VAL A 135 5.20 -14.51 -4.70
CA VAL A 135 6.20 -14.61 -3.63
C VAL A 135 5.54 -14.60 -2.25
N SER A 136 4.52 -13.76 -2.06
CA SER A 136 3.78 -13.69 -0.79
C SER A 136 3.04 -15.01 -0.51
N GLU A 137 2.38 -15.59 -1.51
CA GLU A 137 1.73 -16.92 -1.39
C GLU A 137 2.75 -18.02 -1.06
N GLU A 138 3.94 -17.95 -1.63
CA GLU A 138 5.00 -18.92 -1.34
C GLU A 138 5.50 -18.80 0.10
N LEU A 139 5.78 -17.58 0.56
CA LEU A 139 6.25 -17.30 1.92
C LEU A 139 5.22 -17.63 3.00
N THR A 140 3.93 -17.54 2.68
CA THR A 140 2.84 -17.81 3.62
C THR A 140 2.19 -19.19 3.48
N ARG A 141 2.66 -20.01 2.55
CA ARG A 141 2.04 -21.32 2.20
C ARG A 141 1.76 -22.20 3.42
N ASP A 142 2.72 -22.29 4.32
CA ASP A 142 2.64 -23.17 5.49
C ASP A 142 1.66 -22.65 6.57
N TYR A 143 1.24 -21.39 6.44
CA TYR A 143 0.32 -20.72 7.36
C TYR A 143 -1.10 -20.61 6.81
N LEU A 144 -1.31 -20.95 5.54
CA LEU A 144 -2.63 -20.88 4.92
C LEU A 144 -3.40 -22.18 5.14
N PRO A 145 -4.72 -22.12 5.44
CA PRO A 145 -5.53 -23.34 5.50
C PRO A 145 -5.55 -24.03 4.13
N ALA A 146 -5.53 -25.36 4.13
CA ALA A 146 -5.45 -26.19 2.92
C ALA A 146 -6.52 -25.87 1.84
N ALA A 147 -7.64 -25.27 2.23
CA ALA A 147 -8.69 -24.83 1.31
C ALA A 147 -8.38 -23.51 0.56
N ALA A 148 -7.42 -22.73 1.02
CA ALA A 148 -7.06 -21.45 0.40
C ALA A 148 -6.11 -21.57 -0.79
N THR A 149 -5.49 -22.73 -0.97
CA THR A 149 -4.55 -23.02 -2.07
C THR A 149 -5.25 -23.32 -3.42
N GLY A 150 -6.58 -23.34 -3.45
CA GLY A 150 -7.40 -23.77 -4.59
C GLY A 150 -8.05 -22.65 -5.41
N VAL A 151 -7.66 -21.40 -5.27
CA VAL A 151 -8.14 -20.33 -6.16
C VAL A 151 -7.39 -20.44 -7.48
N SER A 152 -7.89 -21.30 -8.37
CA SER A 152 -7.46 -21.34 -9.76
C SER A 152 -7.70 -19.96 -10.40
N ALA A 153 -6.65 -19.41 -11.04
CA ALA A 153 -6.78 -18.22 -11.84
C ALA A 153 -7.85 -18.46 -12.94
N PRO A 154 -8.75 -17.50 -13.19
CA PRO A 154 -9.57 -17.57 -14.39
C PRO A 154 -8.67 -17.52 -15.61
N ALA A 155 -9.00 -18.35 -16.60
CA ALA A 155 -8.32 -18.49 -17.87
C ALA A 155 -8.29 -17.19 -18.68
#